data_f34f98c3fe6c4dd49fc7ce0e9385cf0a
#
_entry.id   f34f98c3fe6c4dd49fc7ce0e9385cf0a
#
_cell.length_a   1.000
_cell.length_b   1.000
_cell.length_c   1.000
_cell.angle_alpha   90.00
_cell.angle_beta   90.00
_cell.angle_gamma   90.00
#
_symmetry.space_group_name_H-M   'P 1'
#
loop_
_entity.id
_entity.type
_entity.pdbx_description
1 polymer ?
#
loop_
_entity_poly.entity_id
_entity_poly.type
_entity_poly.pdbx_seq_one_letter_code
_entity_poly.pdbx_strand_id
1 'polypeptide(L)'
;MYTSQTTRRGFLKALGLGAVSLAASRTAPARAQAAGGNDARPNILFCIADDWSWPHAGIAGDRVVKTPTFDRVAREGVLFENAFVTAPSCTPSRGSIATGQWHWRLENGGNLWSTLPAKFAVYPDLIEQAGYHVGYTRKGWGPGRNAPGGRTRNPAGPGYKDFNAFLESRPENAPWCFWFGSYDPHRGYKWESGVKSGMKLEDVEVPACLPDCETVRKDLCDYYWEVQRFDREVGELLETLERRGELGNTLVVITGDNGLPFPRCKSTLYDLGTNVPLAVQWPARVKRGRLVEDFVSLQDLAPTFLEAAGLKPTATMTGRSLLKILTSGRSGRIDPARDHVLTGKERHAWVRRGGTGYPCRAIRTHDFLYIRNFKPDRWPAGDPVDGGEPYYRNRSYGDIDDCPSKTYMKEHRDEPHVKRLFEAAFLKRPAEELYDLKKDPDQLHNVADDPAYANTRKELAARLTAELRETSDPRILGNGDAFDTYPYYGGRQPKKK
;
A
#
# COMPACT_ATOMS: atom_id res chain seq x y z
N MET A 1 2.49 21.66 -20.94
CA MET A 1 1.28 20.89 -21.21
C MET A 1 1.67 19.56 -21.83
N TYR A 2 1.93 18.56 -21.00
CA TYR A 2 2.08 17.18 -21.45
C TYR A 2 1.11 16.33 -20.65
N THR A 3 0.08 15.86 -21.31
CA THR A 3 -0.89 14.93 -20.74
C THR A 3 -0.24 13.55 -20.66
N SER A 4 0.02 13.06 -19.48
CA SER A 4 0.42 11.68 -19.21
C SER A 4 -0.75 10.75 -19.52
N GLN A 5 -0.92 10.41 -20.80
CA GLN A 5 -1.75 9.29 -21.23
C GLN A 5 -0.88 8.02 -21.31
N THR A 6 -0.29 7.60 -20.22
CA THR A 6 0.38 6.30 -20.10
C THR A 6 -0.56 5.32 -19.42
N THR A 7 -1.63 4.97 -20.09
CA THR A 7 -2.62 4.08 -19.54
C THR A 7 -2.76 2.83 -20.43
N ARG A 8 -3.90 2.48 -20.87
CA ARG A 8 -4.26 1.27 -21.62
C ARG A 8 -3.39 0.92 -22.83
N ARG A 9 -2.85 1.92 -23.55
CA ARG A 9 -2.06 1.67 -24.77
C ARG A 9 -0.67 1.08 -24.50
N GLY A 10 -0.05 1.42 -23.39
CA GLY A 10 1.26 0.87 -22.99
C GLY A 10 1.16 -0.60 -22.59
N PHE A 11 0.17 -0.96 -21.77
CA PHE A 11 -0.06 -2.34 -21.35
C PHE A 11 -0.40 -3.26 -22.52
N LEU A 12 -1.31 -2.80 -23.40
CA LEU A 12 -1.70 -3.58 -24.60
C LEU A 12 -0.56 -3.71 -25.63
N LYS A 13 0.31 -2.70 -25.76
CA LYS A 13 1.50 -2.80 -26.62
C LYS A 13 2.52 -3.80 -26.08
N ALA A 14 2.73 -3.86 -24.77
CA ALA A 14 3.61 -4.85 -24.15
C ALA A 14 3.11 -6.29 -24.33
N LEU A 15 1.80 -6.48 -24.40
CA LEU A 15 1.19 -7.80 -24.69
C LEU A 15 1.21 -8.17 -26.19
N GLY A 16 1.19 -7.18 -27.10
CA GLY A 16 1.15 -7.40 -28.55
C GLY A 16 2.49 -7.70 -29.23
N LEU A 17 3.60 -7.33 -28.62
CA LEU A 17 4.94 -7.53 -29.19
C LEU A 17 5.55 -8.92 -28.90
N GLY A 18 4.88 -9.75 -28.10
CA GLY A 18 5.31 -11.12 -27.80
C GLY A 18 4.86 -12.18 -28.81
N ALA A 19 4.22 -11.83 -29.92
CA ALA A 19 3.55 -12.78 -30.80
C ALA A 19 4.22 -13.02 -32.16
N VAL A 20 5.41 -12.49 -32.43
CA VAL A 20 6.11 -12.76 -33.71
C VAL A 20 7.57 -13.15 -33.46
N SER A 21 7.79 -14.40 -33.19
CA SER A 21 9.03 -15.12 -33.54
C SER A 21 8.69 -16.61 -33.68
N LEU A 22 8.41 -17.01 -34.91
CA LEU A 22 8.22 -18.40 -35.29
C LEU A 22 9.56 -19.05 -35.63
N ALA A 23 9.67 -20.32 -35.20
CA ALA A 23 10.36 -21.45 -35.76
C ALA A 23 11.86 -21.57 -35.56
N ALA A 24 12.23 -22.35 -34.55
CA ALA A 24 13.20 -23.44 -34.72
C ALA A 24 12.88 -24.53 -33.70
N SER A 25 12.30 -25.59 -34.17
CA SER A 25 11.95 -26.81 -33.44
C SER A 25 13.19 -27.52 -32.89
N ARG A 26 13.33 -27.52 -31.55
CA ARG A 26 14.04 -28.57 -30.82
C ARG A 26 13.06 -29.16 -29.81
N THR A 27 12.60 -30.36 -30.11
CA THR A 27 11.79 -31.19 -29.22
C THR A 27 12.64 -31.57 -27.99
N ALA A 28 12.47 -30.86 -26.89
CA ALA A 28 12.84 -31.36 -25.58
C ALA A 28 11.66 -32.21 -25.05
N PRO A 29 11.91 -33.31 -24.34
CA PRO A 29 10.82 -34.15 -23.84
C PRO A 29 9.97 -33.34 -22.84
N ALA A 30 8.68 -33.31 -23.09
CA ALA A 30 7.69 -32.77 -22.17
C ALA A 30 7.79 -33.55 -20.86
N ARG A 31 8.36 -32.89 -19.84
CA ARG A 31 8.30 -33.38 -18.47
C ARG A 31 6.83 -33.31 -18.06
N ALA A 32 6.22 -34.48 -17.88
CA ALA A 32 4.85 -34.60 -17.43
C ALA A 32 4.64 -33.73 -16.18
N GLN A 33 3.87 -32.65 -16.31
CA GLN A 33 3.32 -31.93 -15.20
C GLN A 33 2.40 -32.90 -14.47
N ALA A 34 2.77 -33.30 -13.26
CA ALA A 34 1.88 -34.05 -12.38
C ALA A 34 0.59 -33.24 -12.25
N ALA A 35 -0.50 -33.78 -12.76
CA ALA A 35 -1.84 -33.24 -12.53
C ALA A 35 -2.15 -33.39 -11.04
N GLY A 36 -1.74 -32.38 -10.25
CA GLY A 36 -2.25 -32.17 -8.91
C GLY A 36 -3.75 -31.88 -9.05
N GLY A 37 -4.58 -32.73 -8.49
CA GLY A 37 -6.02 -32.58 -8.55
C GLY A 37 -6.46 -31.17 -8.10
N ASN A 38 -7.51 -30.66 -8.71
CA ASN A 38 -8.07 -29.31 -8.56
C ASN A 38 -8.55 -28.97 -7.11
N ASP A 39 -8.32 -29.84 -6.13
CA ASP A 39 -8.77 -29.73 -4.73
C ASP A 39 -7.66 -29.51 -3.70
N ALA A 40 -6.39 -29.45 -4.10
CA ALA A 40 -5.31 -29.20 -3.15
C ALA A 40 -5.35 -27.74 -2.67
N ARG A 41 -5.41 -27.54 -1.34
CA ARG A 41 -5.31 -26.20 -0.72
C ARG A 41 -4.02 -25.51 -1.18
N PRO A 42 -4.07 -24.24 -1.66
CA PRO A 42 -2.89 -23.57 -2.18
C PRO A 42 -1.93 -23.18 -1.06
N ASN A 43 -0.67 -23.04 -1.41
CA ASN A 43 0.24 -22.22 -0.63
C ASN A 43 -0.07 -20.73 -0.87
N ILE A 44 0.25 -19.87 0.09
CA ILE A 44 0.04 -18.42 -0.01
C ILE A 44 1.36 -17.71 0.27
N LEU A 45 1.88 -16.98 -0.72
CA LEU A 45 3.03 -16.10 -0.59
C LEU A 45 2.55 -14.66 -0.70
N PHE A 46 2.57 -13.94 0.40
CA PHE A 46 2.24 -12.53 0.47
C PHE A 46 3.50 -11.69 0.63
N CYS A 47 3.87 -10.95 -0.42
CA CYS A 47 5.03 -10.06 -0.47
C CYS A 47 4.57 -8.61 -0.37
N ILE A 48 5.01 -7.90 0.67
CA ILE A 48 4.62 -6.52 0.91
C ILE A 48 5.84 -5.63 1.13
N ALA A 49 6.00 -4.64 0.24
CA ALA A 49 6.97 -3.57 0.37
C ALA A 49 6.55 -2.57 1.46
N ASP A 50 7.51 -1.80 1.95
CA ASP A 50 7.31 -0.74 2.92
C ASP A 50 7.45 0.62 2.20
N ASP A 51 6.33 1.35 1.98
CA ASP A 51 6.31 2.65 1.30
C ASP A 51 6.43 2.59 -0.25
N TRP A 52 5.77 1.64 -0.92
CA TRP A 52 5.80 1.54 -2.38
C TRP A 52 4.51 2.01 -3.05
N SER A 53 4.60 3.10 -3.81
CA SER A 53 3.48 3.75 -4.50
C SER A 53 3.34 3.32 -5.96
N TRP A 54 2.11 3.21 -6.45
CA TRP A 54 1.81 3.23 -7.86
C TRP A 54 1.98 4.67 -8.41
N PRO A 55 2.59 4.93 -9.63
CA PRO A 55 2.88 3.95 -10.68
C PRO A 55 4.38 3.53 -10.77
N HIS A 56 5.15 3.55 -9.69
CA HIS A 56 6.58 3.28 -9.72
C HIS A 56 6.91 1.79 -9.91
N ALA A 57 6.61 1.28 -11.11
CA ALA A 57 6.91 -0.06 -11.58
C ALA A 57 7.12 -0.07 -13.11
N GLY A 58 7.97 -0.96 -13.63
CA GLY A 58 8.25 -1.05 -15.06
C GLY A 58 7.01 -1.28 -15.91
N ILE A 59 6.10 -2.16 -15.47
CA ILE A 59 4.84 -2.46 -16.19
C ILE A 59 3.86 -1.27 -16.19
N ALA A 60 4.00 -0.34 -15.26
CA ALA A 60 3.22 0.91 -15.23
C ALA A 60 3.75 1.98 -16.19
N GLY A 61 4.92 1.76 -16.79
CA GLY A 61 5.56 2.67 -17.73
C GLY A 61 6.68 3.53 -17.16
N ASP A 62 7.03 3.37 -15.88
CA ASP A 62 8.20 4.04 -15.31
C ASP A 62 9.48 3.55 -16.03
N ARG A 63 10.27 4.51 -16.53
CA ARG A 63 11.44 4.22 -17.38
C ARG A 63 12.71 3.96 -16.57
N VAL A 64 12.75 4.41 -15.33
CA VAL A 64 13.92 4.39 -14.46
C VAL A 64 13.92 3.16 -13.57
N VAL A 65 12.83 2.96 -12.81
CA VAL A 65 12.72 1.81 -11.92
C VAL A 65 12.54 0.51 -12.69
N LYS A 66 13.29 -0.52 -12.30
CA LYS A 66 13.24 -1.85 -12.92
C LYS A 66 12.65 -2.85 -11.94
N THR A 67 11.47 -3.37 -12.26
CA THR A 67 10.72 -4.32 -11.41
C THR A 67 10.41 -5.61 -12.18
N PRO A 68 11.44 -6.33 -12.70
CA PRO A 68 11.22 -7.49 -13.57
C PRO A 68 10.39 -8.60 -12.92
N THR A 69 10.50 -8.79 -11.60
CA THR A 69 9.77 -9.82 -10.87
C THR A 69 8.28 -9.43 -10.75
N PHE A 70 7.98 -8.22 -10.31
CA PHE A 70 6.61 -7.71 -10.26
C PHE A 70 5.96 -7.71 -11.64
N ASP A 71 6.68 -7.23 -12.64
CA ASP A 71 6.22 -7.20 -14.03
C ASP A 71 5.90 -8.60 -14.56
N ARG A 72 6.72 -9.61 -14.20
CA ARG A 72 6.48 -11.02 -14.54
C ARG A 72 5.20 -11.53 -13.89
N VAL A 73 5.05 -11.33 -12.56
CA VAL A 73 3.86 -11.77 -11.83
C VAL A 73 2.60 -11.12 -12.39
N ALA A 74 2.66 -9.84 -12.75
CA ALA A 74 1.54 -9.11 -13.36
C ALA A 74 1.19 -9.70 -14.76
N ARG A 75 2.19 -10.00 -15.60
CA ARG A 75 1.97 -10.59 -16.94
C ARG A 75 1.50 -12.04 -16.88
N GLU A 76 2.00 -12.82 -15.93
CA GLU A 76 1.62 -14.21 -15.73
C GLU A 76 0.38 -14.39 -14.85
N GLY A 77 -0.19 -13.31 -14.36
CA GLY A 77 -1.35 -13.26 -13.47
C GLY A 77 -2.30 -12.13 -13.80
N VAL A 78 -2.60 -11.35 -12.77
CA VAL A 78 -3.52 -10.19 -12.80
C VAL A 78 -2.80 -8.98 -12.24
N LEU A 79 -2.81 -7.88 -12.99
CA LEU A 79 -2.47 -6.55 -12.50
C LEU A 79 -3.78 -5.82 -12.12
N PHE A 80 -3.83 -5.26 -10.92
CA PHE A 80 -4.90 -4.36 -10.48
C PHE A 80 -4.43 -2.91 -10.60
N GLU A 81 -5.15 -2.11 -11.39
CA GLU A 81 -4.78 -0.70 -11.61
C GLU A 81 -5.19 0.21 -10.45
N ASN A 82 -6.28 -0.15 -9.76
CA ASN A 82 -6.90 0.65 -8.72
C ASN A 82 -6.84 -0.06 -7.35
N ALA A 83 -5.63 -0.31 -6.84
CA ALA A 83 -5.44 -0.90 -5.52
C ALA A 83 -5.04 0.16 -4.50
N PHE A 84 -5.81 0.26 -3.41
CA PHE A 84 -5.65 1.30 -2.41
C PHE A 84 -5.52 0.73 -1.00
N VAL A 85 -4.71 1.38 -0.18
CA VAL A 85 -4.64 1.10 1.25
C VAL A 85 -5.80 1.76 1.99
N THR A 86 -6.23 1.19 3.13
CA THR A 86 -7.24 1.84 3.97
C THR A 86 -6.69 3.09 4.68
N ALA A 87 -5.39 3.08 4.97
CA ALA A 87 -4.67 4.19 5.61
C ALA A 87 -3.26 4.33 5.04
N PRO A 88 -2.79 5.56 4.73
CA PRO A 88 -1.46 5.83 4.17
C PRO A 88 -0.36 5.78 5.25
N SER A 89 -0.29 4.68 6.01
CA SER A 89 0.60 4.52 7.17
C SER A 89 0.76 3.04 7.52
N CYS A 90 1.97 2.60 7.80
CA CYS A 90 2.34 1.19 7.94
C CYS A 90 1.45 0.41 8.92
N THR A 91 1.36 0.82 10.21
CA THR A 91 0.65 0.06 11.24
C THR A 91 -0.84 -0.10 10.94
N PRO A 92 -1.62 0.99 10.67
CA PRO A 92 -3.04 0.87 10.39
C PRO A 92 -3.33 0.17 9.06
N SER A 93 -2.51 0.35 8.02
CA SER A 93 -2.63 -0.37 6.76
C SER A 93 -2.41 -1.87 6.96
N ARG A 94 -1.28 -2.26 7.59
CA ARG A 94 -0.96 -3.67 7.86
C ARG A 94 -1.96 -4.31 8.83
N GLY A 95 -2.52 -3.53 9.78
CA GLY A 95 -3.60 -3.95 10.65
C GLY A 95 -4.90 -4.26 9.87
N SER A 96 -5.26 -3.40 8.92
CA SER A 96 -6.41 -3.61 8.03
C SER A 96 -6.22 -4.85 7.15
N ILE A 97 -5.04 -5.04 6.57
CA ILE A 97 -4.71 -6.23 5.76
C ILE A 97 -4.83 -7.50 6.62
N ALA A 98 -4.28 -7.50 7.84
CA ALA A 98 -4.30 -8.68 8.69
C ALA A 98 -5.71 -9.05 9.18
N THR A 99 -6.55 -8.05 9.49
CA THR A 99 -7.89 -8.24 10.06
C THR A 99 -9.02 -8.29 9.04
N GLY A 100 -8.78 -7.84 7.80
CA GLY A 100 -9.83 -7.65 6.80
C GLY A 100 -10.83 -6.56 7.17
N GLN A 101 -10.44 -5.59 8.01
CA GLN A 101 -11.31 -4.54 8.51
C GLN A 101 -10.74 -3.15 8.23
N TRP A 102 -11.64 -2.15 8.15
CA TRP A 102 -11.23 -0.75 8.10
C TRP A 102 -10.40 -0.37 9.32
N HIS A 103 -9.30 0.39 9.13
CA HIS A 103 -8.39 0.80 10.22
C HIS A 103 -9.11 1.57 11.33
N TRP A 104 -10.14 2.35 11.04
CA TRP A 104 -10.90 3.10 12.03
C TRP A 104 -11.74 2.23 12.98
N ARG A 105 -11.91 0.93 12.67
CA ARG A 105 -12.55 -0.06 13.55
C ARG A 105 -11.57 -0.74 14.51
N LEU A 106 -10.27 -0.53 14.32
CA LEU A 106 -9.21 -1.25 15.03
C LEU A 106 -8.77 -0.55 16.33
N GLU A 107 -9.52 0.43 16.81
CA GLU A 107 -9.19 1.19 18.02
C GLU A 107 -7.77 1.77 17.95
N ASN A 108 -6.91 1.52 18.95
CA ASN A 108 -5.52 1.97 18.90
C ASN A 108 -4.79 1.51 17.61
N GLY A 109 -5.14 0.34 17.06
CA GLY A 109 -4.58 -0.18 15.79
C GLY A 109 -4.81 0.73 14.58
N GLY A 110 -5.70 1.70 14.66
CA GLY A 110 -5.92 2.74 13.64
C GLY A 110 -4.84 3.83 13.61
N ASN A 111 -3.93 3.86 14.57
CA ASN A 111 -2.80 4.79 14.67
C ASN A 111 -1.47 4.12 14.32
N LEU A 112 -0.46 4.90 13.89
CA LEU A 112 0.91 4.43 13.78
C LEU A 112 1.56 4.29 15.18
N TRP A 113 2.53 3.40 15.34
CA TRP A 113 3.22 3.11 16.60
C TRP A 113 2.24 2.75 17.73
N SER A 114 1.34 1.85 17.43
CA SER A 114 0.20 1.47 18.27
C SER A 114 0.27 0.03 18.77
N THR A 115 -0.86 -0.51 19.16
CA THR A 115 -1.08 -1.93 19.40
C THR A 115 -2.33 -2.38 18.64
N LEU A 116 -2.34 -3.61 18.15
CA LEU A 116 -3.53 -4.23 17.56
C LEU A 116 -4.18 -5.14 18.63
N PRO A 117 -5.32 -4.74 19.24
CA PRO A 117 -5.96 -5.53 20.28
C PRO A 117 -6.22 -6.99 19.86
N ALA A 118 -5.98 -7.93 20.77
CA ALA A 118 -6.10 -9.38 20.52
C ALA A 118 -7.52 -9.83 20.16
N LYS A 119 -8.54 -9.05 20.54
CA LYS A 119 -9.95 -9.30 20.17
C LYS A 119 -10.22 -9.22 18.66
N PHE A 120 -9.36 -8.57 17.89
CA PHE A 120 -9.49 -8.54 16.43
C PHE A 120 -8.82 -9.79 15.85
N ALA A 121 -9.61 -10.72 15.33
CA ALA A 121 -9.09 -11.88 14.62
C ALA A 121 -8.23 -11.44 13.42
N VAL A 122 -7.13 -12.14 13.18
CA VAL A 122 -6.23 -11.90 12.04
C VAL A 122 -6.19 -13.15 11.16
N TYR A 123 -6.13 -12.97 9.83
CA TYR A 123 -6.19 -14.11 8.91
C TYR A 123 -5.05 -15.13 9.12
N PRO A 124 -3.81 -14.74 9.50
CA PRO A 124 -2.77 -15.74 9.75
C PRO A 124 -3.11 -16.72 10.86
N ASP A 125 -3.71 -16.22 11.98
CA ASP A 125 -4.14 -17.10 13.08
C ASP A 125 -5.27 -18.03 12.64
N LEU A 126 -6.21 -17.56 11.82
CA LEU A 126 -7.33 -18.38 11.33
C LEU A 126 -6.86 -19.47 10.34
N ILE A 127 -5.93 -19.14 9.46
CA ILE A 127 -5.33 -20.08 8.50
C ILE A 127 -4.49 -21.13 9.25
N GLU A 128 -3.73 -20.74 10.27
CA GLU A 128 -2.96 -21.65 11.11
C GLU A 128 -3.87 -22.66 11.84
N GLN A 129 -4.97 -22.19 12.42
CA GLN A 129 -6.00 -23.07 13.04
C GLN A 129 -6.59 -24.09 12.06
N ALA A 130 -6.59 -23.78 10.77
CA ALA A 130 -7.02 -24.68 9.71
C ALA A 130 -5.89 -25.63 9.21
N GLY A 131 -4.75 -25.68 9.90
CA GLY A 131 -3.67 -26.62 9.63
C GLY A 131 -2.66 -26.16 8.59
N TYR A 132 -2.58 -24.86 8.31
CA TYR A 132 -1.47 -24.28 7.54
C TYR A 132 -0.25 -24.07 8.43
N HIS A 133 0.93 -24.25 7.84
CA HIS A 133 2.16 -23.71 8.42
C HIS A 133 2.24 -22.21 8.12
N VAL A 134 2.31 -21.35 9.14
CA VAL A 134 2.25 -19.90 9.00
C VAL A 134 3.51 -19.25 9.50
N GLY A 135 3.96 -18.17 8.84
CA GLY A 135 5.11 -17.42 9.31
C GLY A 135 5.33 -16.10 8.57
N TYR A 136 6.23 -15.30 9.13
CA TYR A 136 6.69 -14.08 8.47
C TYR A 136 8.19 -13.88 8.64
N THR A 137 8.76 -13.01 7.82
CA THR A 137 10.14 -12.52 8.01
C THR A 137 10.18 -10.99 7.93
N ARG A 138 11.20 -10.40 8.59
CA ARG A 138 11.50 -8.96 8.64
C ARG A 138 10.34 -8.13 9.21
N LYS A 139 9.58 -7.37 8.38
CA LYS A 139 8.48 -6.52 8.81
C LYS A 139 7.13 -7.21 8.65
N GLY A 140 6.59 -7.77 9.72
CA GLY A 140 5.21 -8.22 9.79
C GLY A 140 4.23 -7.06 10.01
N TRP A 141 3.30 -7.19 10.97
CA TRP A 141 2.53 -6.05 11.45
C TRP A 141 3.41 -5.12 12.29
N GLY A 142 3.30 -3.82 12.08
CA GLY A 142 4.04 -2.79 12.81
C GLY A 142 4.39 -1.58 11.92
N PRO A 143 5.09 -0.60 12.51
CA PRO A 143 5.69 -0.55 13.85
C PRO A 143 4.68 -0.40 14.98
N GLY A 144 4.92 -1.09 16.10
CA GLY A 144 4.04 -1.09 17.28
C GLY A 144 4.45 -2.09 18.33
N ARG A 145 3.57 -2.35 19.30
CA ARG A 145 3.82 -3.32 20.37
C ARG A 145 2.67 -4.32 20.46
N ASN A 146 2.99 -5.61 20.58
CA ASN A 146 2.00 -6.69 20.68
C ASN A 146 1.41 -6.80 22.09
N ALA A 147 2.26 -6.86 23.12
CA ALA A 147 1.87 -7.15 24.49
C ALA A 147 0.80 -6.19 25.08
N PRO A 148 0.86 -4.84 24.87
CA PRO A 148 -0.18 -3.96 25.39
C PRO A 148 -1.56 -4.23 24.80
N GLY A 149 -1.65 -4.86 23.62
CA GLY A 149 -2.89 -5.29 22.99
C GLY A 149 -3.34 -6.70 23.38
N GLY A 150 -2.62 -7.35 24.30
CA GLY A 150 -2.90 -8.72 24.72
C GLY A 150 -2.41 -9.81 23.75
N ARG A 151 -1.54 -9.47 22.79
CA ARG A 151 -0.96 -10.43 21.83
C ARG A 151 0.39 -10.94 22.30
N THR A 152 0.60 -12.23 22.21
CA THR A 152 1.86 -12.92 22.55
C THR A 152 2.85 -12.96 21.38
N ARG A 153 2.37 -12.75 20.15
CA ARG A 153 3.16 -12.77 18.92
C ARG A 153 2.72 -11.69 17.93
N ASN A 154 3.48 -11.52 16.86
CA ASN A 154 3.12 -10.61 15.78
C ASN A 154 1.83 -11.09 15.06
N PRO A 155 0.89 -10.19 14.70
CA PRO A 155 -0.29 -10.54 13.90
C PRO A 155 -0.03 -11.25 12.57
N ALA A 156 1.18 -11.12 12.00
CA ALA A 156 1.59 -11.84 10.79
C ALA A 156 2.00 -13.31 11.06
N GLY A 157 1.99 -13.77 12.31
CA GLY A 157 2.35 -15.13 12.72
C GLY A 157 3.70 -15.24 13.46
N PRO A 158 4.29 -16.43 13.54
CA PRO A 158 5.65 -16.65 14.03
C PRO A 158 6.70 -16.02 13.12
N GLY A 159 7.76 -15.43 13.71
CA GLY A 159 8.87 -14.84 12.95
C GLY A 159 9.93 -15.90 12.59
N TYR A 160 10.41 -15.84 11.36
CA TYR A 160 11.49 -16.67 10.84
C TYR A 160 12.66 -15.81 10.37
N LYS A 161 13.87 -16.38 10.38
CA LYS A 161 15.07 -15.70 9.89
C LYS A 161 14.91 -15.32 8.41
N ASP A 162 14.46 -16.26 7.60
CA ASP A 162 14.22 -16.12 6.16
C ASP A 162 13.20 -17.16 5.68
N PHE A 163 12.89 -17.12 4.39
CA PHE A 163 11.92 -18.02 3.75
C PHE A 163 12.40 -19.48 3.73
N ASN A 164 13.70 -19.74 3.56
CA ASN A 164 14.24 -21.10 3.58
C ASN A 164 14.06 -21.73 4.96
N ALA A 165 14.42 -21.02 6.04
CA ALA A 165 14.21 -21.48 7.41
C ALA A 165 12.73 -21.76 7.72
N PHE A 166 11.81 -20.96 7.14
CA PHE A 166 10.38 -21.23 7.23
C PHE A 166 10.00 -22.53 6.51
N LEU A 167 10.45 -22.71 5.27
CA LEU A 167 10.13 -23.91 4.48
C LEU A 167 10.74 -25.19 5.09
N GLU A 168 11.94 -25.12 5.67
CA GLU A 168 12.60 -26.23 6.35
C GLU A 168 11.86 -26.66 7.62
N SER A 169 11.22 -25.74 8.33
CA SER A 169 10.44 -26.03 9.54
C SER A 169 9.01 -26.50 9.25
N ARG A 170 8.58 -26.48 7.99
CA ARG A 170 7.24 -26.89 7.59
C ARG A 170 7.00 -28.39 7.81
N PRO A 171 5.91 -28.79 8.48
CA PRO A 171 5.49 -30.19 8.51
C PRO A 171 5.31 -30.74 7.11
N GLU A 172 5.66 -32.02 6.91
CA GLU A 172 5.57 -32.65 5.59
C GLU A 172 4.16 -32.52 4.98
N ASN A 173 4.10 -32.10 3.72
CA ASN A 173 2.88 -31.90 2.95
C ASN A 173 1.86 -30.86 3.53
N ALA A 174 2.20 -30.13 4.59
CA ALA A 174 1.34 -29.06 5.09
C ALA A 174 1.28 -27.89 4.08
N PRO A 175 0.09 -27.36 3.75
CA PRO A 175 0.02 -26.10 3.04
C PRO A 175 0.59 -24.99 3.92
N TRP A 176 1.08 -23.90 3.29
CA TRP A 176 1.70 -22.83 4.05
C TRP A 176 1.21 -21.45 3.61
N CYS A 177 1.33 -20.49 4.55
CA CYS A 177 1.07 -19.08 4.32
C CYS A 177 2.23 -18.27 4.88
N PHE A 178 2.96 -17.57 4.01
CA PHE A 178 4.13 -16.80 4.38
C PHE A 178 3.97 -15.33 4.03
N TRP A 179 4.24 -14.47 5.03
CA TRP A 179 4.26 -13.02 4.89
C TRP A 179 5.72 -12.55 4.74
N PHE A 180 6.14 -12.26 3.52
CA PHE A 180 7.41 -11.59 3.27
C PHE A 180 7.21 -10.08 3.37
N GLY A 181 7.58 -9.47 4.50
CA GLY A 181 7.53 -8.04 4.69
C GLY A 181 8.90 -7.41 4.54
N SER A 182 9.18 -6.76 3.42
CA SER A 182 10.43 -6.04 3.24
C SER A 182 10.48 -4.80 4.15
N TYR A 183 11.70 -4.30 4.41
CA TYR A 183 11.92 -2.95 4.91
C TYR A 183 12.07 -1.93 3.78
N ASP A 184 12.28 -2.38 2.54
CA ASP A 184 12.40 -1.55 1.36
C ASP A 184 11.03 -1.30 0.72
N PRO A 185 10.83 -0.11 0.13
CA PRO A 185 11.69 1.07 0.01
C PRO A 185 11.51 2.12 1.13
N HIS A 186 11.27 1.73 2.40
CA HIS A 186 11.22 2.69 3.51
C HIS A 186 12.55 3.45 3.67
N ARG A 187 12.47 4.72 4.06
CA ARG A 187 13.65 5.56 4.30
C ARG A 187 14.59 4.95 5.34
N GLY A 188 15.77 5.13 5.19
CA GLY A 188 17.10 5.60 5.22
C GLY A 188 17.94 5.20 4.01
N TYR A 189 17.79 5.91 2.92
CA TYR A 189 18.55 5.60 1.71
C TYR A 189 20.01 6.01 1.86
N LYS A 190 20.89 5.27 1.18
CA LYS A 190 22.26 5.71 0.96
C LYS A 190 22.25 6.72 -0.17
N TRP A 191 22.62 7.98 0.13
CA TRP A 191 22.63 9.05 -0.83
C TRP A 191 23.38 8.71 -2.12
N GLU A 192 22.75 9.01 -3.25
CA GLU A 192 23.22 8.70 -4.62
C GLU A 192 23.37 7.18 -4.92
N SER A 193 22.75 6.30 -4.17
CA SER A 193 22.75 4.85 -4.47
C SER A 193 22.13 4.56 -5.83
N GLY A 194 21.04 5.23 -6.18
CA GLY A 194 20.37 5.08 -7.46
C GLY A 194 21.22 5.55 -8.62
N VAL A 195 21.83 6.74 -8.54
CA VAL A 195 22.72 7.25 -9.56
C VAL A 195 23.95 6.35 -9.73
N LYS A 196 24.55 5.91 -8.61
CA LYS A 196 25.69 4.96 -8.62
C LYS A 196 25.35 3.59 -9.21
N SER A 197 24.06 3.23 -9.22
CA SER A 197 23.59 1.99 -9.90
C SER A 197 23.42 2.16 -11.41
N GLY A 198 23.60 3.37 -11.94
CA GLY A 198 23.48 3.68 -13.37
C GLY A 198 22.15 4.33 -13.77
N MET A 199 21.30 4.73 -12.82
CA MET A 199 20.10 5.51 -13.11
C MET A 199 20.47 6.92 -13.58
N LYS A 200 19.77 7.41 -14.59
CA LYS A 200 20.00 8.72 -15.18
C LYS A 200 18.96 9.71 -14.67
N LEU A 201 19.41 10.87 -14.22
CA LEU A 201 18.54 11.92 -13.67
C LEU A 201 17.58 12.48 -14.73
N GLU A 202 18.01 12.56 -15.98
CA GLU A 202 17.22 13.05 -17.11
C GLU A 202 16.02 12.16 -17.43
N ASP A 203 16.08 10.86 -17.10
CA ASP A 203 15.00 9.92 -17.34
C ASP A 203 13.92 9.92 -16.22
N VAL A 204 14.19 10.57 -15.06
CA VAL A 204 13.28 10.63 -13.93
C VAL A 204 12.09 11.52 -14.25
N GLU A 205 10.87 10.97 -14.19
CA GLU A 205 9.65 11.75 -14.19
C GLU A 205 9.32 12.16 -12.75
N VAL A 206 9.56 13.44 -12.43
CA VAL A 206 9.30 13.96 -11.08
C VAL A 206 7.80 14.12 -10.87
N PRO A 207 7.20 13.55 -9.80
CA PRO A 207 5.79 13.78 -9.48
C PRO A 207 5.46 15.28 -9.39
N ALA A 208 4.35 15.70 -9.98
CA ALA A 208 3.99 17.12 -10.10
C ALA A 208 3.82 17.84 -8.75
N CYS A 209 3.68 17.10 -7.66
CA CYS A 209 3.63 17.64 -6.29
C CYS A 209 5.02 17.94 -5.69
N LEU A 210 6.11 17.64 -6.39
CA LEU A 210 7.49 17.88 -5.98
C LEU A 210 8.18 18.85 -6.94
N PRO A 211 9.12 19.68 -6.46
CA PRO A 211 9.88 20.55 -7.34
C PRO A 211 10.84 19.72 -8.21
N ASP A 212 10.85 20.00 -9.52
CA ASP A 212 11.77 19.35 -10.43
C ASP A 212 13.16 20.00 -10.34
N CYS A 213 14.03 19.36 -9.57
CA CYS A 213 15.42 19.78 -9.39
C CYS A 213 16.34 18.58 -9.17
N GLU A 214 17.63 18.77 -9.26
CA GLU A 214 18.64 17.72 -9.15
C GLU A 214 18.52 16.94 -7.82
N THR A 215 18.31 17.65 -6.70
CA THR A 215 18.17 17.04 -5.37
C THR A 215 16.98 16.07 -5.31
N VAL A 216 15.82 16.47 -5.84
CA VAL A 216 14.62 15.64 -5.85
C VAL A 216 14.78 14.46 -6.81
N ARG A 217 15.38 14.66 -7.98
CA ARG A 217 15.67 13.57 -8.93
C ARG A 217 16.62 12.53 -8.35
N LYS A 218 17.66 12.96 -7.62
CA LYS A 218 18.57 12.05 -6.90
C LYS A 218 17.83 11.26 -5.80
N ASP A 219 17.01 11.93 -5.01
CA ASP A 219 16.22 11.32 -3.94
C ASP A 219 15.23 10.28 -4.49
N LEU A 220 14.62 10.55 -5.65
CA LEU A 220 13.77 9.58 -6.37
C LEU A 220 14.59 8.40 -6.93
N CYS A 221 15.77 8.62 -7.49
CA CYS A 221 16.64 7.52 -7.91
C CYS A 221 17.02 6.60 -6.74
N ASP A 222 17.29 7.17 -5.56
CA ASP A 222 17.61 6.40 -4.35
C ASP A 222 16.38 5.58 -3.90
N TYR A 223 15.19 6.16 -3.96
CA TYR A 223 13.93 5.43 -3.72
C TYR A 223 13.75 4.27 -4.72
N TYR A 224 13.97 4.51 -6.00
CA TYR A 224 13.86 3.48 -7.04
C TYR A 224 14.87 2.35 -6.84
N TRP A 225 16.05 2.65 -6.33
CA TRP A 225 17.05 1.65 -6.01
C TRP A 225 16.55 0.68 -4.92
N GLU A 226 15.88 1.20 -3.89
CA GLU A 226 15.29 0.38 -2.84
C GLU A 226 14.08 -0.42 -3.35
N VAL A 227 13.26 0.14 -4.23
CA VAL A 227 12.18 -0.62 -4.92
C VAL A 227 12.76 -1.81 -5.69
N GLN A 228 13.86 -1.60 -6.43
CA GLN A 228 14.53 -2.67 -7.17
C GLN A 228 15.13 -3.74 -6.24
N ARG A 229 15.54 -3.38 -5.03
CA ARG A 229 15.99 -4.35 -4.03
C ARG A 229 14.86 -5.24 -3.57
N PHE A 230 13.71 -4.66 -3.25
CA PHE A 230 12.50 -5.42 -2.92
C PHE A 230 12.11 -6.36 -4.06
N ASP A 231 12.05 -5.87 -5.29
CA ASP A 231 11.70 -6.68 -6.47
C ASP A 231 12.63 -7.88 -6.65
N ARG A 232 13.95 -7.68 -6.50
CA ARG A 232 14.95 -8.74 -6.58
C ARG A 232 14.77 -9.79 -5.47
N GLU A 233 14.53 -9.34 -4.22
CA GLU A 233 14.30 -10.26 -3.10
C GLU A 233 13.07 -11.12 -3.32
N VAL A 234 11.98 -10.56 -3.84
CA VAL A 234 10.79 -11.34 -4.23
C VAL A 234 11.14 -12.33 -5.33
N GLY A 235 11.98 -11.95 -6.29
CA GLY A 235 12.49 -12.84 -7.34
C GLY A 235 13.16 -14.09 -6.77
N GLU A 236 14.02 -13.94 -5.76
CA GLU A 236 14.70 -15.05 -5.09
C GLU A 236 13.72 -16.02 -4.39
N LEU A 237 12.61 -15.49 -3.84
CA LEU A 237 11.54 -16.34 -3.27
C LEU A 237 10.83 -17.14 -4.36
N LEU A 238 10.48 -16.51 -5.48
CA LEU A 238 9.82 -17.19 -6.60
C LEU A 238 10.71 -18.27 -7.24
N GLU A 239 12.00 -17.98 -7.44
CA GLU A 239 12.98 -18.96 -7.91
C GLU A 239 13.08 -20.16 -6.97
N THR A 240 13.00 -19.93 -5.64
CA THR A 240 12.98 -21.01 -4.67
C THR A 240 11.74 -21.90 -4.85
N LEU A 241 10.56 -21.31 -5.08
CA LEU A 241 9.33 -22.07 -5.35
C LEU A 241 9.37 -22.81 -6.68
N GLU A 242 9.98 -22.24 -7.71
CA GLU A 242 10.18 -22.89 -9.02
C GLU A 242 11.07 -24.12 -8.87
N ARG A 243 12.23 -24.00 -8.21
CA ARG A 243 13.14 -25.13 -7.96
C ARG A 243 12.46 -26.26 -7.17
N ARG A 244 11.54 -25.93 -6.27
CA ARG A 244 10.77 -26.89 -5.47
C ARG A 244 9.56 -27.45 -6.19
N GLY A 245 9.20 -26.90 -7.36
CA GLY A 245 7.98 -27.28 -8.10
C GLY A 245 6.67 -26.85 -7.40
N GLU A 246 6.74 -25.90 -6.46
CA GLU A 246 5.59 -25.46 -5.65
C GLU A 246 4.87 -24.22 -6.21
N LEU A 247 5.49 -23.46 -7.14
CA LEU A 247 4.91 -22.23 -7.68
C LEU A 247 3.54 -22.44 -8.32
N GLY A 248 3.35 -23.59 -9.00
CA GLY A 248 2.09 -23.91 -9.70
C GLY A 248 0.84 -23.83 -8.83
N ASN A 249 0.91 -24.27 -7.57
CA ASN A 249 -0.19 -24.18 -6.59
C ASN A 249 0.09 -23.18 -5.47
N THR A 250 0.78 -22.08 -5.78
CA THR A 250 1.00 -20.98 -4.85
C THR A 250 0.24 -19.74 -5.32
N LEU A 251 -0.60 -19.19 -4.44
CA LEU A 251 -1.19 -17.86 -4.59
C LEU A 251 -0.13 -16.84 -4.18
N VAL A 252 0.46 -16.16 -5.16
CA VAL A 252 1.45 -15.10 -4.98
C VAL A 252 0.76 -13.75 -5.06
N VAL A 253 0.97 -12.90 -4.07
CA VAL A 253 0.47 -11.51 -4.02
C VAL A 253 1.64 -10.59 -3.73
N ILE A 254 1.84 -9.56 -4.58
CA ILE A 254 2.88 -8.54 -4.40
C ILE A 254 2.22 -7.17 -4.33
N THR A 255 2.53 -6.38 -3.30
CA THR A 255 1.97 -5.04 -3.09
C THR A 255 2.86 -4.15 -2.21
N GLY A 256 2.47 -2.88 -1.99
CA GLY A 256 3.01 -1.97 -0.97
C GLY A 256 2.05 -1.76 0.19
N ASP A 257 2.53 -1.30 1.35
CA ASP A 257 1.69 -1.04 2.52
C ASP A 257 1.16 0.39 2.60
N ASN A 258 1.77 1.32 1.92
CA ASN A 258 1.33 2.71 1.66
C ASN A 258 2.24 3.37 0.61
N GLY A 259 1.94 4.61 0.24
CA GLY A 259 2.66 5.34 -0.79
C GLY A 259 4.07 5.78 -0.40
N LEU A 260 4.80 6.35 -1.38
CA LEU A 260 6.21 6.71 -1.27
C LEU A 260 6.47 7.77 -0.18
N PRO A 261 7.64 7.72 0.51
CA PRO A 261 7.93 8.55 1.67
C PRO A 261 8.49 9.93 1.28
N PHE A 262 7.69 10.71 0.55
CA PHE A 262 7.99 12.06 0.08
C PHE A 262 6.92 13.06 0.54
N PRO A 263 7.20 14.39 0.48
CA PRO A 263 6.19 15.41 0.75
C PRO A 263 4.94 15.23 -0.10
N ARG A 264 3.75 15.40 0.50
CA ARG A 264 2.43 15.20 -0.12
C ARG A 264 2.11 13.77 -0.59
N CYS A 265 2.90 12.78 -0.20
CA CYS A 265 2.70 11.38 -0.55
C CYS A 265 2.30 10.55 0.68
N LYS A 266 3.19 9.78 1.30
CA LYS A 266 2.93 9.04 2.54
C LYS A 266 2.24 9.91 3.59
N SER A 267 1.35 9.31 4.38
CA SER A 267 0.57 10.03 5.41
C SER A 267 -0.41 11.07 4.84
N THR A 268 -0.77 10.98 3.55
CA THR A 268 -1.83 11.79 2.92
C THR A 268 -2.83 10.91 2.19
N LEU A 269 -4.02 11.45 1.85
CA LEU A 269 -5.06 10.68 1.16
C LEU A 269 -5.07 10.87 -0.37
N TYR A 270 -4.03 11.51 -0.91
CA TYR A 270 -3.82 11.59 -2.37
C TYR A 270 -3.35 10.26 -2.92
N ASP A 271 -3.52 10.04 -4.22
CA ASP A 271 -3.20 8.76 -4.86
C ASP A 271 -1.74 8.33 -4.59
N LEU A 272 -0.76 9.23 -4.64
CA LEU A 272 0.63 8.92 -4.30
C LEU A 272 0.85 8.47 -2.84
N GLY A 273 -0.11 8.72 -1.96
CA GLY A 273 -0.09 8.23 -0.57
C GLY A 273 -0.86 6.93 -0.37
N THR A 274 -1.86 6.64 -1.21
CA THR A 274 -2.84 5.57 -0.97
C THR A 274 -2.95 4.53 -2.07
N ASN A 275 -2.62 4.86 -3.33
CA ASN A 275 -2.60 3.90 -4.43
C ASN A 275 -1.27 3.17 -4.46
N VAL A 276 -1.32 1.84 -4.44
CA VAL A 276 -0.16 0.95 -4.35
C VAL A 276 -0.17 -0.09 -5.47
N PRO A 277 0.99 -0.57 -5.92
CA PRO A 277 1.04 -1.67 -6.86
C PRO A 277 0.36 -2.92 -6.30
N LEU A 278 -0.38 -3.64 -7.14
CA LEU A 278 -0.94 -4.94 -6.76
C LEU A 278 -0.92 -5.89 -7.96
N ALA A 279 -0.11 -6.94 -7.86
CA ALA A 279 -0.09 -8.05 -8.81
C ALA A 279 -0.39 -9.37 -8.09
N VAL A 280 -1.18 -10.22 -8.73
CA VAL A 280 -1.59 -11.53 -8.18
C VAL A 280 -1.39 -12.60 -9.22
N GLN A 281 -0.66 -13.65 -8.87
CA GLN A 281 -0.45 -14.85 -9.69
C GLN A 281 -0.88 -16.10 -8.92
N TRP A 282 -1.58 -17.01 -9.59
CA TRP A 282 -1.87 -18.35 -9.10
C TRP A 282 -2.05 -19.29 -10.32
N PRO A 283 -0.96 -19.89 -10.80
CA PRO A 283 -0.98 -20.60 -12.09
C PRO A 283 -2.05 -21.68 -12.20
N ALA A 284 -2.36 -22.38 -11.10
CA ALA A 284 -3.37 -23.44 -11.11
C ALA A 284 -4.81 -22.92 -11.32
N ARG A 285 -5.12 -21.66 -11.02
CA ARG A 285 -6.51 -21.16 -10.99
C ARG A 285 -6.75 -19.80 -11.63
N VAL A 286 -5.73 -18.99 -11.82
CA VAL A 286 -5.84 -17.60 -12.29
C VAL A 286 -5.32 -17.51 -13.72
N LYS A 287 -6.18 -17.06 -14.65
CA LYS A 287 -5.79 -16.81 -16.03
C LYS A 287 -4.81 -15.65 -16.09
N ARG A 288 -3.69 -15.85 -16.77
CA ARG A 288 -2.62 -14.85 -16.96
C ARG A 288 -2.99 -13.70 -17.91
N GLY A 289 -2.23 -12.62 -17.82
CA GLY A 289 -2.26 -11.49 -18.76
C GLY A 289 -3.51 -10.62 -18.64
N ARG A 290 -3.98 -10.39 -17.42
CA ARG A 290 -5.21 -9.63 -17.16
C ARG A 290 -4.91 -8.32 -16.47
N LEU A 291 -5.54 -7.25 -16.96
CA LEU A 291 -5.63 -5.96 -16.29
C LEU A 291 -7.05 -5.81 -15.70
N VAL A 292 -7.16 -5.54 -14.42
CA VAL A 292 -8.41 -5.35 -13.69
C VAL A 292 -8.50 -3.90 -13.22
N GLU A 293 -9.63 -3.25 -13.52
CA GLU A 293 -9.89 -1.85 -13.23
C GLU A 293 -10.84 -1.65 -12.03
N ASP A 294 -11.36 -2.74 -11.47
CA ASP A 294 -12.16 -2.68 -10.23
C ASP A 294 -11.33 -2.10 -9.09
N PHE A 295 -11.96 -1.30 -8.25
CA PHE A 295 -11.29 -0.82 -7.05
C PHE A 295 -11.07 -1.94 -6.03
N VAL A 296 -9.87 -2.00 -5.51
CA VAL A 296 -9.43 -2.92 -4.46
C VAL A 296 -8.99 -2.12 -3.24
N SER A 297 -9.55 -2.44 -2.08
CA SER A 297 -8.99 -2.02 -0.79
C SER A 297 -8.14 -3.16 -0.26
N LEU A 298 -6.92 -2.90 0.22
CA LEU A 298 -6.01 -3.99 0.65
C LEU A 298 -6.56 -4.85 1.81
N GLN A 299 -7.56 -4.37 2.56
CA GLN A 299 -8.30 -5.21 3.51
C GLN A 299 -9.01 -6.41 2.84
N ASP A 300 -9.23 -6.35 1.53
CA ASP A 300 -9.84 -7.41 0.73
C ASP A 300 -8.95 -8.66 0.66
N LEU A 301 -7.65 -8.54 0.96
CA LEU A 301 -6.70 -9.64 0.93
C LEU A 301 -6.98 -10.69 2.02
N ALA A 302 -7.36 -10.28 3.25
CA ALA A 302 -7.68 -11.24 4.31
C ALA A 302 -8.81 -12.20 3.94
N PRO A 303 -10.03 -11.74 3.55
CA PRO A 303 -11.09 -12.64 3.10
C PRO A 303 -10.70 -13.42 1.83
N THR A 304 -9.85 -12.88 0.96
CA THR A 304 -9.35 -13.59 -0.22
C THR A 304 -8.46 -14.78 0.17
N PHE A 305 -7.53 -14.58 1.11
CA PHE A 305 -6.64 -15.64 1.60
C PHE A 305 -7.44 -16.74 2.33
N LEU A 306 -8.42 -16.35 3.15
CA LEU A 306 -9.30 -17.31 3.81
C LEU A 306 -10.09 -18.16 2.80
N GLU A 307 -10.76 -17.54 1.83
CA GLU A 307 -11.51 -18.27 0.80
C GLU A 307 -10.60 -19.14 -0.08
N ALA A 308 -9.40 -18.67 -0.43
CA ALA A 308 -8.42 -19.48 -1.16
C ALA A 308 -7.99 -20.72 -0.34
N ALA A 309 -7.90 -20.58 0.98
CA ALA A 309 -7.63 -21.69 1.91
C ALA A 309 -8.85 -22.60 2.19
N GLY A 310 -10.02 -22.32 1.59
CA GLY A 310 -11.26 -23.07 1.80
C GLY A 310 -12.01 -22.67 3.08
N LEU A 311 -11.69 -21.51 3.66
CA LEU A 311 -12.30 -21.00 4.89
C LEU A 311 -13.32 -19.90 4.59
N LYS A 312 -14.31 -19.75 5.45
CA LYS A 312 -15.23 -18.61 5.38
C LYS A 312 -14.63 -17.39 6.08
N PRO A 313 -14.67 -16.20 5.46
CA PRO A 313 -14.36 -14.95 6.14
C PRO A 313 -15.21 -14.77 7.40
N THR A 314 -14.66 -14.13 8.44
CA THR A 314 -15.41 -13.85 9.66
C THR A 314 -16.44 -12.74 9.43
N ALA A 315 -17.53 -12.74 10.19
CA ALA A 315 -18.59 -11.72 10.08
C ALA A 315 -18.12 -10.29 10.43
N THR A 316 -16.95 -10.16 11.09
CA THR A 316 -16.37 -8.85 11.43
C THR A 316 -15.55 -8.24 10.29
N MET A 317 -15.16 -9.03 9.27
CA MET A 317 -14.44 -8.54 8.12
C MET A 317 -15.33 -7.63 7.27
N THR A 318 -14.77 -6.49 6.87
CA THR A 318 -15.43 -5.53 5.98
C THR A 318 -14.86 -5.56 4.56
N GLY A 319 -13.72 -6.20 4.39
CA GLY A 319 -13.12 -6.48 3.08
C GLY A 319 -13.97 -7.45 2.27
N ARG A 320 -13.90 -7.32 0.96
CA ARG A 320 -14.61 -8.15 -0.02
C ARG A 320 -13.60 -9.03 -0.77
N SER A 321 -13.74 -10.34 -0.68
CA SER A 321 -12.83 -11.27 -1.36
C SER A 321 -12.66 -10.97 -2.85
N LEU A 322 -11.42 -11.08 -3.32
CA LEU A 322 -11.07 -10.95 -4.73
C LEU A 322 -11.16 -12.27 -5.50
N LEU A 323 -11.45 -13.38 -4.84
CA LEU A 323 -11.37 -14.72 -5.44
C LEU A 323 -12.24 -14.85 -6.70
N LYS A 324 -13.48 -14.30 -6.68
CA LYS A 324 -14.37 -14.30 -7.85
C LYS A 324 -13.78 -13.50 -9.02
N ILE A 325 -13.13 -12.37 -8.76
CA ILE A 325 -12.45 -11.55 -9.77
C ILE A 325 -11.24 -12.31 -10.32
N LEU A 326 -10.42 -12.87 -9.45
CA LEU A 326 -9.22 -13.63 -9.81
C LEU A 326 -9.55 -14.81 -10.72
N THR A 327 -10.62 -15.55 -10.44
CA THR A 327 -11.04 -16.74 -11.19
C THR A 327 -11.99 -16.47 -12.36
N SER A 328 -12.44 -15.23 -12.56
CA SER A 328 -13.44 -14.88 -13.60
C SER A 328 -12.91 -15.01 -15.05
N GLY A 329 -11.60 -14.97 -15.25
CA GLY A 329 -10.98 -14.94 -16.58
C GLY A 329 -11.18 -13.64 -17.37
N ARG A 330 -11.90 -12.63 -16.83
CA ARG A 330 -12.20 -11.32 -17.46
C ARG A 330 -11.18 -10.26 -17.10
N SER A 331 -11.12 -9.20 -17.91
CA SER A 331 -10.33 -7.97 -17.69
C SER A 331 -11.23 -6.74 -17.63
N GLY A 332 -10.69 -5.59 -17.27
CA GLY A 332 -11.41 -4.33 -17.10
C GLY A 332 -12.24 -4.30 -15.83
N ARG A 333 -13.40 -3.66 -15.87
CA ARG A 333 -14.36 -3.60 -14.74
C ARG A 333 -15.21 -4.86 -14.71
N ILE A 334 -15.07 -5.66 -13.67
CA ILE A 334 -15.66 -6.99 -13.55
C ILE A 334 -16.85 -6.99 -12.59
N ASP A 335 -16.70 -6.31 -11.46
CA ASP A 335 -17.71 -6.15 -10.40
C ASP A 335 -18.14 -4.67 -10.31
N PRO A 336 -19.36 -4.33 -10.82
CA PRO A 336 -19.85 -2.94 -10.80
C PRO A 336 -19.93 -2.33 -9.39
N ALA A 337 -20.03 -3.14 -8.34
CA ALA A 337 -20.04 -2.66 -6.96
C ALA A 337 -18.67 -2.19 -6.45
N ARG A 338 -17.60 -2.42 -7.23
CA ARG A 338 -16.24 -1.95 -6.93
C ARG A 338 -15.91 -0.68 -7.73
N ASP A 339 -16.77 0.32 -7.64
CA ASP A 339 -16.68 1.59 -8.36
C ASP A 339 -15.92 2.69 -7.61
N HIS A 340 -15.49 2.41 -6.36
CA HIS A 340 -14.75 3.33 -5.50
C HIS A 340 -14.04 2.60 -4.36
N VAL A 341 -13.18 3.35 -3.63
CA VAL A 341 -12.61 2.96 -2.34
C VAL A 341 -12.73 4.09 -1.34
N LEU A 342 -12.74 3.72 -0.05
CA LEU A 342 -12.57 4.65 1.06
C LEU A 342 -11.14 4.57 1.58
N THR A 343 -10.59 5.71 1.99
CA THR A 343 -9.31 5.80 2.68
C THR A 343 -9.43 6.75 3.86
N GLY A 344 -8.51 6.67 4.81
CA GLY A 344 -8.55 7.55 5.96
C GLY A 344 -7.23 7.60 6.73
N LYS A 345 -7.11 8.58 7.60
CA LYS A 345 -5.95 8.77 8.46
C LYS A 345 -6.40 9.19 9.85
N GLU A 346 -5.70 8.72 10.85
CA GLU A 346 -5.74 9.20 12.22
C GLU A 346 -4.36 9.75 12.60
N ARG A 347 -3.78 9.37 13.73
CA ARG A 347 -2.43 9.79 14.11
C ARG A 347 -1.38 8.96 13.38
N HIS A 348 -0.55 9.63 12.56
CA HIS A 348 0.62 8.98 11.94
C HIS A 348 1.78 8.94 12.95
N ALA A 349 2.23 10.10 13.43
CA ALA A 349 3.30 10.18 14.42
C ALA A 349 2.95 11.18 15.55
N TRP A 350 3.75 11.17 16.62
CA TRP A 350 3.62 12.14 17.71
C TRP A 350 4.34 13.44 17.35
N VAL A 351 3.76 14.22 16.45
CA VAL A 351 4.38 15.39 15.82
C VAL A 351 3.51 16.64 15.87
N ARG A 352 2.45 16.58 16.68
CA ARG A 352 1.62 17.74 17.04
C ARG A 352 1.56 17.84 18.55
N ARG A 353 1.46 19.07 19.06
CA ARG A 353 1.34 19.29 20.52
C ARG A 353 0.22 18.42 21.09
N GLY A 354 0.49 17.74 22.21
CA GLY A 354 -0.43 16.79 22.84
C GLY A 354 -0.59 15.47 22.10
N GLY A 355 0.23 15.19 21.09
CA GLY A 355 0.20 13.91 20.34
C GLY A 355 -1.09 13.68 19.55
N THR A 356 -1.77 14.75 19.14
CA THR A 356 -3.02 14.67 18.40
C THR A 356 -2.79 14.20 16.95
N GLY A 357 -3.80 13.53 16.36
CA GLY A 357 -3.81 13.12 14.98
C GLY A 357 -4.23 14.22 14.01
N TYR A 358 -4.18 13.94 12.71
CA TYR A 358 -4.83 14.71 11.66
C TYR A 358 -5.89 13.82 11.00
N PRO A 359 -7.11 13.73 11.58
CA PRO A 359 -8.14 12.84 11.10
C PRO A 359 -8.74 13.34 9.79
N CYS A 360 -8.71 12.48 8.78
CA CYS A 360 -9.37 12.72 7.50
C CYS A 360 -9.90 11.42 6.90
N ARG A 361 -10.92 11.54 6.03
CA ARG A 361 -11.49 10.44 5.26
C ARG A 361 -11.68 10.87 3.83
N ALA A 362 -11.55 9.93 2.91
CA ALA A 362 -11.76 10.19 1.49
C ALA A 362 -12.58 9.09 0.84
N ILE A 363 -13.27 9.46 -0.23
CA ILE A 363 -13.82 8.57 -1.22
C ILE A 363 -13.14 8.85 -2.55
N ARG A 364 -12.59 7.80 -3.17
CA ARG A 364 -11.90 7.83 -4.45
C ARG A 364 -12.70 7.02 -5.46
N THR A 365 -13.28 7.70 -6.44
CA THR A 365 -13.98 7.13 -7.59
C THR A 365 -13.10 7.20 -8.84
N HIS A 366 -13.53 6.67 -9.98
CA HIS A 366 -12.74 6.79 -11.22
C HIS A 366 -12.51 8.24 -11.66
N ASP A 367 -13.43 9.14 -11.35
CA ASP A 367 -13.45 10.51 -11.86
C ASP A 367 -13.04 11.55 -10.80
N PHE A 368 -13.21 11.23 -9.52
CA PHE A 368 -13.04 12.22 -8.44
C PHE A 368 -12.36 11.63 -7.21
N LEU A 369 -11.61 12.48 -6.53
CA LEU A 369 -11.19 12.29 -5.14
C LEU A 369 -11.84 13.36 -4.27
N TYR A 370 -12.67 12.96 -3.29
CA TYR A 370 -13.22 13.86 -2.29
C TYR A 370 -12.62 13.52 -0.92
N ILE A 371 -12.12 14.54 -0.21
CA ILE A 371 -11.52 14.41 1.13
C ILE A 371 -12.28 15.29 2.12
N ARG A 372 -12.58 14.73 3.31
CA ARG A 372 -13.09 15.44 4.47
C ARG A 372 -12.04 15.49 5.55
N ASN A 373 -11.61 16.71 5.94
CA ASN A 373 -10.69 16.97 7.02
C ASN A 373 -11.49 17.34 8.30
N PHE A 374 -11.46 16.49 9.33
CA PHE A 374 -12.27 16.67 10.54
C PHE A 374 -11.71 17.74 11.50
N LYS A 375 -10.43 18.03 11.42
CA LYS A 375 -9.73 19.01 12.26
C LYS A 375 -8.86 19.92 11.38
N PRO A 376 -9.46 20.75 10.51
CA PRO A 376 -8.73 21.59 9.54
C PRO A 376 -7.85 22.66 10.19
N ASP A 377 -8.09 22.99 11.46
CA ASP A 377 -7.27 23.87 12.27
C ASP A 377 -5.89 23.29 12.64
N ARG A 378 -5.72 21.96 12.52
CA ARG A 378 -4.44 21.28 12.80
C ARG A 378 -3.52 21.30 11.56
N TRP A 379 -2.23 21.10 11.79
CA TRP A 379 -1.24 20.98 10.71
C TRP A 379 -1.23 19.57 10.13
N PRO A 380 -1.49 19.38 8.83
CA PRO A 380 -1.65 18.03 8.22
C PRO A 380 -0.37 17.21 8.23
N ALA A 381 0.79 17.88 8.11
CA ALA A 381 2.11 17.24 8.07
C ALA A 381 2.82 17.19 9.44
N GLY A 382 2.14 17.61 10.52
CA GLY A 382 2.76 17.87 11.84
C GLY A 382 3.06 19.36 12.04
N ASP A 383 3.31 19.77 13.30
CA ASP A 383 3.56 21.17 13.62
C ASP A 383 4.80 21.71 12.87
N PRO A 384 4.79 23.03 12.49
CA PRO A 384 5.86 23.64 11.71
C PRO A 384 7.14 23.90 12.51
N VAL A 385 7.05 23.82 13.84
CA VAL A 385 8.16 24.05 14.77
C VAL A 385 8.42 22.81 15.61
N ASP A 386 9.66 22.65 16.04
CA ASP A 386 10.05 21.59 16.94
C ASP A 386 9.40 21.78 18.31
N GLY A 387 8.76 20.72 18.81
CA GLY A 387 8.14 20.75 20.15
C GLY A 387 9.08 20.17 21.21
N GLY A 388 8.95 20.65 22.45
CA GLY A 388 9.71 20.21 23.61
C GLY A 388 9.16 18.98 24.32
N GLU A 389 8.19 18.24 23.74
CA GLU A 389 7.59 17.08 24.39
C GLU A 389 8.41 15.79 24.20
N PRO A 390 8.34 14.81 25.13
CA PRO A 390 9.19 13.61 25.11
C PRO A 390 9.11 12.76 23.85
N TYR A 391 7.98 12.79 23.13
CA TYR A 391 7.77 12.05 21.86
C TYR A 391 7.90 12.94 20.62
N TYR A 392 7.98 14.24 20.82
CA TYR A 392 8.21 15.21 19.77
C TYR A 392 9.65 15.03 19.31
N ARG A 393 9.82 14.35 18.20
CA ARG A 393 11.15 14.22 17.58
C ARG A 393 11.47 15.56 16.94
N ASN A 394 11.97 16.56 17.63
CA ASN A 394 12.50 17.83 17.11
C ASN A 394 12.51 17.95 15.58
N ARG A 395 11.34 17.77 14.96
CA ARG A 395 11.17 17.63 13.52
C ARG A 395 9.93 18.37 13.07
N SER A 396 10.13 19.58 12.60
CA SER A 396 9.05 20.31 11.95
C SER A 396 8.43 19.45 10.83
N TYR A 397 7.10 19.44 10.77
CA TYR A 397 6.35 18.66 9.80
C TYR A 397 6.69 17.16 9.82
N GLY A 398 6.69 16.58 11.01
CA GLY A 398 7.26 15.24 11.26
C GLY A 398 6.41 14.05 10.81
N ASP A 399 5.20 14.25 10.24
CA ASP A 399 4.46 13.20 9.52
C ASP A 399 5.06 12.94 8.13
N ILE A 400 5.89 13.84 7.62
CA ILE A 400 6.71 13.65 6.42
C ILE A 400 8.08 13.16 6.87
N ASP A 401 8.54 12.04 6.34
CA ASP A 401 9.86 11.48 6.65
C ASP A 401 10.97 12.49 6.27
N ASP A 402 12.05 12.51 7.08
CA ASP A 402 13.18 13.36 6.76
C ASP A 402 13.87 12.85 5.50
N CYS A 403 14.02 13.73 4.53
CA CYS A 403 14.59 13.42 3.24
C CYS A 403 15.15 14.68 2.56
N PRO A 404 16.06 14.51 1.59
CA PRO A 404 16.60 15.62 0.81
C PRO A 404 15.51 16.48 0.16
N SER A 405 14.47 15.86 -0.41
CA SER A 405 13.32 16.56 -1.02
C SER A 405 12.56 17.44 -0.01
N LYS A 406 12.31 16.96 1.20
CA LYS A 406 11.68 17.76 2.28
C LYS A 406 12.54 18.94 2.69
N THR A 407 13.86 18.72 2.84
CA THR A 407 14.82 19.76 3.20
C THR A 407 14.84 20.82 2.14
N TYR A 408 15.01 20.44 0.87
CA TYR A 408 14.99 21.35 -0.26
C TYR A 408 13.73 22.22 -0.29
N MET A 409 12.54 21.60 -0.19
CA MET A 409 11.28 22.35 -0.21
C MET A 409 11.16 23.35 0.95
N LYS A 410 11.69 23.03 2.13
CA LYS A 410 11.67 23.93 3.28
C LYS A 410 12.64 25.12 3.11
N GLU A 411 13.82 24.87 2.58
CA GLU A 411 14.87 25.89 2.38
C GLU A 411 14.52 26.85 1.24
N HIS A 412 13.87 26.34 0.18
CA HIS A 412 13.50 27.10 -1.02
C HIS A 412 12.02 27.51 -1.07
N ARG A 413 11.30 27.45 0.06
CA ARG A 413 9.83 27.62 0.14
C ARG A 413 9.27 28.92 -0.43
N ASP A 414 10.09 29.96 -0.46
CA ASP A 414 9.70 31.30 -0.95
C ASP A 414 9.99 31.48 -2.45
N GLU A 415 10.70 30.55 -3.08
CA GLU A 415 10.99 30.57 -4.50
C GLU A 415 9.75 30.27 -5.35
N PRO A 416 9.51 31.01 -6.44
CA PRO A 416 8.26 30.91 -7.22
C PRO A 416 7.89 29.48 -7.65
N HIS A 417 8.88 28.67 -8.03
CA HIS A 417 8.67 27.30 -8.51
C HIS A 417 8.44 26.27 -7.38
N VAL A 418 8.81 26.60 -6.13
CA VAL A 418 8.65 25.72 -4.95
C VAL A 418 7.45 26.14 -4.10
N LYS A 419 7.18 27.44 -4.00
CA LYS A 419 6.20 28.02 -3.08
C LYS A 419 4.86 27.30 -3.08
N ARG A 420 4.24 27.16 -4.26
CA ARG A 420 2.94 26.49 -4.38
C ARG A 420 3.00 25.01 -3.96
N LEU A 421 4.07 24.31 -4.29
CA LEU A 421 4.26 22.90 -3.92
C LEU A 421 4.50 22.76 -2.41
N PHE A 422 5.26 23.69 -1.82
CA PHE A 422 5.43 23.76 -0.37
C PHE A 422 4.10 24.01 0.33
N GLU A 423 3.32 25.00 -0.11
CA GLU A 423 1.99 25.28 0.44
C GLU A 423 1.10 24.04 0.35
N ALA A 424 1.08 23.38 -0.80
CA ALA A 424 0.32 22.16 -1.04
C ALA A 424 0.76 20.97 -0.17
N ALA A 425 2.01 20.84 0.22
CA ALA A 425 2.52 19.74 1.02
C ALA A 425 2.43 19.98 2.54
N PHE A 426 2.62 21.21 3.00
CA PHE A 426 2.91 21.50 4.40
C PHE A 426 1.84 22.34 5.11
N LEU A 427 1.11 23.22 4.40
CA LEU A 427 0.18 24.13 5.04
C LEU A 427 -1.16 23.47 5.38
N LYS A 428 -1.95 24.17 6.22
CA LYS A 428 -3.28 23.73 6.65
C LYS A 428 -4.20 23.52 5.44
N ARG A 429 -5.11 22.54 5.58
CA ARG A 429 -6.08 22.19 4.57
C ARG A 429 -7.44 22.76 4.89
N PRO A 430 -8.29 23.04 3.89
CA PRO A 430 -9.71 23.33 4.14
C PRO A 430 -10.43 22.09 4.71
N ALA A 431 -11.65 22.29 5.20
CA ALA A 431 -12.47 21.22 5.73
C ALA A 431 -12.83 20.16 4.66
N GLU A 432 -12.94 20.58 3.41
CA GLU A 432 -13.28 19.73 2.28
C GLU A 432 -12.31 19.98 1.12
N GLU A 433 -11.93 18.89 0.45
CA GLU A 433 -11.14 18.95 -0.78
C GLU A 433 -11.85 18.10 -1.85
N LEU A 434 -11.84 18.56 -3.11
CA LEU A 434 -12.36 17.84 -4.25
C LEU A 434 -11.41 18.01 -5.45
N TYR A 435 -11.08 16.90 -6.09
CA TYR A 435 -10.19 16.87 -7.25
C TYR A 435 -10.88 16.17 -8.42
N ASP A 436 -10.93 16.83 -9.58
CA ASP A 436 -11.40 16.27 -10.84
C ASP A 436 -10.23 15.57 -11.55
N LEU A 437 -10.16 14.27 -11.44
CA LEU A 437 -9.01 13.47 -11.88
C LEU A 437 -8.85 13.37 -13.40
N LYS A 438 -9.87 13.75 -14.15
CA LYS A 438 -9.77 13.87 -15.61
C LYS A 438 -9.01 15.13 -16.02
N LYS A 439 -9.10 16.20 -15.22
CA LYS A 439 -8.47 17.49 -15.48
C LYS A 439 -7.19 17.69 -14.68
N ASP A 440 -7.15 17.11 -13.49
CA ASP A 440 -6.06 17.24 -12.50
C ASP A 440 -5.71 15.86 -11.91
N PRO A 441 -5.08 14.98 -12.70
CA PRO A 441 -4.69 13.65 -12.23
C PRO A 441 -3.68 13.70 -11.08
N ASP A 442 -2.93 14.81 -10.95
CA ASP A 442 -1.92 15.03 -9.91
C ASP A 442 -2.50 15.60 -8.61
N GLN A 443 -3.81 15.91 -8.59
CA GLN A 443 -4.55 16.34 -7.38
C GLN A 443 -3.96 17.60 -6.73
N LEU A 444 -3.63 18.62 -7.55
CA LEU A 444 -3.03 19.89 -7.11
C LEU A 444 -4.03 21.05 -7.06
N HIS A 445 -5.20 20.90 -7.67
CA HIS A 445 -6.21 21.95 -7.78
C HIS A 445 -7.49 21.53 -7.06
N ASN A 446 -7.65 21.99 -5.81
CA ASN A 446 -8.88 21.77 -5.06
C ASN A 446 -10.02 22.60 -5.68
N VAL A 447 -11.05 21.92 -6.19
CA VAL A 447 -12.26 22.52 -6.80
C VAL A 447 -13.49 22.45 -5.87
N ALA A 448 -13.30 22.18 -4.56
CA ALA A 448 -14.42 22.03 -3.63
C ALA A 448 -15.28 23.29 -3.50
N ASP A 449 -14.70 24.49 -3.66
CA ASP A 449 -15.42 25.76 -3.58
C ASP A 449 -15.87 26.32 -4.94
N ASP A 450 -15.56 25.60 -6.05
CA ASP A 450 -16.05 25.98 -7.38
C ASP A 450 -17.53 25.60 -7.52
N PRO A 451 -18.43 26.58 -7.81
CA PRO A 451 -19.87 26.34 -7.99
C PRO A 451 -20.19 25.27 -9.05
N ALA A 452 -19.35 25.11 -10.07
CA ALA A 452 -19.54 24.08 -11.11
C ALA A 452 -19.49 22.66 -10.55
N TYR A 453 -18.83 22.43 -9.43
CA TYR A 453 -18.69 21.12 -8.76
C TYR A 453 -19.55 20.96 -7.51
N ALA A 454 -20.43 21.93 -7.18
CA ALA A 454 -21.22 21.92 -5.95
C ALA A 454 -22.08 20.66 -5.79
N ASN A 455 -22.71 20.17 -6.84
CA ASN A 455 -23.51 18.93 -6.82
C ASN A 455 -22.63 17.70 -6.62
N THR A 456 -21.54 17.57 -7.37
CA THR A 456 -20.58 16.46 -7.23
C THR A 456 -20.01 16.40 -5.80
N ARG A 457 -19.60 17.53 -5.25
CA ARG A 457 -19.14 17.61 -3.86
C ARG A 457 -20.20 17.12 -2.88
N LYS A 458 -21.45 17.60 -3.01
CA LYS A 458 -22.57 17.21 -2.14
C LYS A 458 -22.87 15.70 -2.22
N GLU A 459 -22.87 15.14 -3.41
CA GLU A 459 -23.11 13.71 -3.64
C GLU A 459 -22.01 12.85 -3.01
N LEU A 460 -20.74 13.18 -3.26
CA LEU A 460 -19.61 12.43 -2.71
C LEU A 460 -19.50 12.57 -1.18
N ALA A 461 -19.78 13.75 -0.63
CA ALA A 461 -19.83 13.98 0.81
C ALA A 461 -20.94 13.15 1.49
N ALA A 462 -22.12 13.08 0.86
CA ALA A 462 -23.25 12.29 1.35
C ALA A 462 -22.92 10.79 1.29
N ARG A 463 -22.37 10.31 0.17
CA ARG A 463 -21.97 8.92 -0.03
C ARG A 463 -20.89 8.51 0.99
N LEU A 464 -19.81 9.29 1.10
CA LEU A 464 -18.77 9.06 2.09
C LEU A 464 -19.36 8.96 3.51
N THR A 465 -20.23 9.90 3.89
CA THR A 465 -20.82 9.93 5.22
C THR A 465 -21.69 8.70 5.50
N ALA A 466 -22.47 8.24 4.50
CA ALA A 466 -23.31 7.06 4.61
C ALA A 466 -22.46 5.79 4.82
N GLU A 467 -21.43 5.59 4.00
CA GLU A 467 -20.56 4.41 4.08
C GLU A 467 -19.70 4.40 5.35
N LEU A 468 -19.22 5.55 5.82
CA LEU A 468 -18.52 5.66 7.09
C LEU A 468 -19.45 5.30 8.29
N ARG A 469 -20.74 5.65 8.21
CA ARG A 469 -21.73 5.28 9.23
C ARG A 469 -22.00 3.76 9.19
N GLU A 470 -22.19 3.19 8.01
CA GLU A 470 -22.39 1.75 7.82
C GLU A 470 -21.19 0.94 8.32
N THR A 471 -19.96 1.45 8.08
CA THR A 471 -18.73 0.80 8.54
C THR A 471 -18.34 1.16 9.98
N SER A 472 -19.23 1.83 10.72
CA SER A 472 -19.06 2.18 12.14
C SER A 472 -17.83 3.05 12.42
N ASP A 473 -17.60 4.07 11.60
CA ASP A 473 -16.50 5.01 11.80
C ASP A 473 -16.75 5.91 13.03
N PRO A 474 -15.86 5.90 14.04
CA PRO A 474 -16.00 6.70 15.25
C PRO A 474 -16.06 8.21 14.98
N ARG A 475 -15.47 8.72 13.89
CA ARG A 475 -15.53 10.14 13.54
C ARG A 475 -16.94 10.60 13.14
N ILE A 476 -17.73 9.70 12.56
CA ILE A 476 -19.14 9.98 12.20
C ILE A 476 -20.08 9.65 13.34
N LEU A 477 -19.75 8.68 14.20
CA LEU A 477 -20.57 8.28 15.34
C LEU A 477 -20.39 9.15 16.59
N GLY A 478 -19.45 10.13 16.59
CA GLY A 478 -19.27 11.12 17.64
C GLY A 478 -18.19 10.79 18.69
N ASN A 479 -17.51 9.64 18.60
CA ASN A 479 -16.46 9.22 19.54
C ASN A 479 -15.05 9.15 18.92
N GLY A 480 -14.84 9.79 17.78
CA GLY A 480 -13.56 9.75 17.04
C GLY A 480 -12.39 10.41 17.74
N ASP A 481 -12.61 11.33 18.67
CA ASP A 481 -11.52 11.97 19.41
C ASP A 481 -10.78 11.00 20.36
N ALA A 482 -11.32 9.79 20.58
CA ALA A 482 -10.62 8.70 21.27
C ALA A 482 -9.28 8.34 20.60
N PHE A 483 -9.14 8.52 19.28
CA PHE A 483 -7.87 8.25 18.58
C PHE A 483 -6.72 9.15 19.05
N ASP A 484 -7.01 10.36 19.50
CA ASP A 484 -6.02 11.28 20.04
C ASP A 484 -5.53 10.85 21.44
N THR A 485 -6.33 10.07 22.17
CA THR A 485 -6.05 9.63 23.56
C THR A 485 -5.32 8.29 23.64
N TYR A 486 -5.34 7.50 22.58
CA TYR A 486 -4.67 6.20 22.58
C TYR A 486 -3.15 6.32 22.81
N PRO A 487 -2.55 5.36 23.54
CA PRO A 487 -1.11 5.34 23.77
C PRO A 487 -0.30 5.35 22.47
N TYR A 488 0.88 5.98 22.52
CA TYR A 488 1.86 5.97 21.45
C TYR A 488 3.10 5.20 21.88
N TYR A 489 3.52 4.21 21.10
CA TYR A 489 4.61 3.31 21.43
C TYR A 489 5.89 3.57 20.63
N GLY A 490 5.94 4.65 19.85
CA GLY A 490 7.13 5.12 19.14
C GLY A 490 8.05 5.95 20.03
N GLY A 491 9.31 6.12 19.61
CA GLY A 491 10.31 6.88 20.33
C GLY A 491 10.96 6.14 21.52
N ARG A 492 11.95 6.78 22.16
CA ARG A 492 12.50 6.28 23.44
C ARG A 492 11.47 6.58 24.53
N GLN A 493 10.89 5.55 25.12
CA GLN A 493 10.13 5.69 26.35
C GLN A 493 11.02 6.34 27.40
N PRO A 494 10.56 7.35 28.17
CA PRO A 494 11.27 7.76 29.38
C PRO A 494 11.46 6.52 30.23
N LYS A 495 12.67 6.28 30.71
CA LYS A 495 12.89 5.25 31.74
C LYS A 495 11.96 5.59 32.89
N LYS A 496 11.02 4.71 33.23
CA LYS A 496 10.28 4.82 34.48
C LYS A 496 11.33 4.96 35.59
N LYS A 497 11.32 6.10 36.29
CA LYS A 497 12.09 6.28 37.51
C LYS A 497 11.57 5.35 38.57
#